data_f5fc15046c0b0d577e4b34d8b3e401ee
#
_entry.id   f5fc15046c0b0d577e4b34d8b3e401ee
#
_cell.length_a   1.000
_cell.length_b   1.000
_cell.length_c   1.000
_cell.angle_alpha   90.00
_cell.angle_beta   90.00
_cell.angle_gamma   90.00
#
_symmetry.space_group_name_H-M   'P 1'
#
loop_
_entity.id
_entity.type
_entity.pdbx_description
1 polymer ?
#
loop_
_entity_poly.entity_id
_entity_poly.type
_entity_poly.pdbx_seq_one_letter_code
_entity_poly.pdbx_strand_id
1 'polypeptide(L)' 'MKRQELYSISHEDKILYEGLTEEEYMDKMQDLADEYYENGTPHPLELRTSVTKNGKNI' A
#
# COMPACT_ATOMS: atom_id res chain seq x y z
N MET A 1 7.78 -10.40 -21.33
CA MET A 1 8.16 -9.71 -20.23
C MET A 1 7.02 -9.14 -19.48
N LYS A 2 7.14 -9.23 -18.19
CA LYS A 2 6.10 -8.76 -17.41
C LYS A 2 6.31 -7.41 -16.88
N ARG A 3 5.32 -6.59 -16.86
CA ARG A 3 5.41 -5.33 -16.27
C ARG A 3 5.16 -5.49 -14.82
N GLN A 4 5.92 -4.87 -14.00
CA GLN A 4 5.76 -4.95 -12.61
C GLN A 4 5.12 -3.71 -12.11
N GLU A 5 4.04 -3.84 -11.39
CA GLU A 5 3.37 -2.71 -10.78
C GLU A 5 3.76 -2.63 -9.33
N LEU A 6 4.06 -1.42 -8.89
CA LEU A 6 4.43 -1.21 -7.50
C LEU A 6 3.33 -0.43 -6.82
N TYR A 7 3.12 -0.75 -5.57
CA TYR A 7 2.03 -0.17 -4.81
C TYR A 7 2.54 0.71 -3.70
N SER A 8 1.76 1.71 -3.39
CA SER A 8 2.07 2.61 -2.28
C SER A 8 0.83 2.73 -1.42
N ILE A 9 1.01 2.80 -0.12
CA ILE A 9 -0.08 2.97 0.81
C ILE A 9 0.18 4.23 1.59
N SER A 10 -0.82 5.12 1.61
CA SER A 10 -0.68 6.35 2.35
C SER A 10 -1.86 6.53 3.28
N HIS A 11 -1.65 7.31 4.31
CA HIS A 11 -2.67 7.62 5.30
C HIS A 11 -2.67 9.11 5.47
N GLU A 12 -3.77 9.74 5.10
CA GLU A 12 -3.88 11.18 5.11
C GLU A 12 -2.82 11.74 4.16
N ASP A 13 -1.89 12.51 4.66
CA ASP A 13 -0.88 13.08 3.79
C ASP A 13 0.45 12.35 3.90
N LYS A 14 0.48 11.24 4.60
CA LYS A 14 1.74 10.55 4.81
C LYS A 14 1.80 9.27 4.05
N ILE A 15 2.92 9.01 3.42
CA ILE A 15 3.13 7.75 2.75
C ILE A 15 3.69 6.77 3.76
N LEU A 16 2.92 5.71 4.00
CA LEU A 16 3.34 4.70 4.96
C LEU A 16 4.30 3.70 4.33
N TYR A 17 3.99 3.30 3.10
CA TYR A 17 4.81 2.33 2.38
C TYR A 17 4.82 2.70 0.92
N GLU A 18 5.91 2.41 0.25
CA GLU A 18 5.96 2.61 -1.18
C GLU A 18 6.88 1.59 -1.80
N GLY A 19 6.74 1.42 -3.09
CA GLY A 19 7.56 0.47 -3.81
C GLY A 19 7.26 -0.97 -3.44
N LEU A 20 6.01 -1.27 -3.13
CA LEU A 20 5.63 -2.61 -2.72
C LEU A 20 5.23 -3.43 -3.94
N THR A 21 5.67 -4.68 -3.97
CA THR A 21 5.15 -5.59 -4.95
C THR A 21 3.73 -5.99 -4.54
N GLU A 22 3.05 -6.72 -5.41
CA GLU A 22 1.70 -7.11 -5.09
C GLU A 22 1.64 -7.94 -3.82
N GLU A 23 2.57 -8.86 -3.66
CA GLU A 23 2.60 -9.67 -2.46
C GLU A 23 2.87 -8.85 -1.22
N GLU A 24 3.82 -7.95 -1.33
CA GLU A 24 4.15 -7.10 -0.20
C GLU A 24 2.99 -6.18 0.15
N TYR A 25 2.30 -5.71 -0.88
CA TYR A 25 1.15 -4.86 -0.66
C TYR A 25 0.08 -5.60 0.14
N MET A 26 -0.19 -6.84 -0.23
CA MET A 26 -1.20 -7.60 0.48
C MET A 26 -0.77 -7.89 1.92
N ASP A 27 0.51 -8.16 2.12
CA ASP A 27 1.00 -8.36 3.47
C ASP A 27 0.84 -7.11 4.32
N LYS A 28 1.15 -5.96 3.73
CA LYS A 28 1.04 -4.72 4.50
C LYS A 28 -0.40 -4.37 4.79
N MET A 29 -1.29 -4.65 3.84
CA MET A 29 -2.69 -4.39 4.10
C MET A 29 -3.21 -5.28 5.22
N GLN A 30 -2.72 -6.50 5.29
CA GLN A 30 -3.10 -7.39 6.38
C GLN A 30 -2.60 -6.84 7.71
N ASP A 31 -1.35 -6.37 7.73
CA ASP A 31 -0.80 -5.79 8.94
C ASP A 31 -1.61 -4.59 9.40
N LEU A 32 -1.99 -3.75 8.45
CA LEU A 32 -2.75 -2.55 8.81
C LEU A 32 -4.13 -2.92 9.31
N ALA A 33 -4.72 -3.98 8.77
CA ALA A 33 -6.00 -4.43 9.25
C ALA A 33 -5.89 -4.93 10.69
N ASP A 34 -4.81 -5.65 10.99
CA ASP A 34 -4.59 -6.13 12.34
C ASP A 34 -4.43 -4.96 13.30
N GLU A 35 -3.69 -3.94 12.87
CA GLU A 35 -3.51 -2.78 13.71
C GLU A 35 -4.83 -2.08 13.98
N TYR A 36 -5.68 -2.02 12.97
CA TYR A 36 -6.96 -1.40 13.14
C TYR A 36 -7.79 -2.16 14.19
N TYR A 37 -7.74 -3.47 14.14
CA TYR A 37 -8.48 -4.28 15.10
C TYR A 37 -7.98 -4.06 16.52
N GLU A 38 -6.68 -3.89 16.66
CA GLU A 38 -6.12 -3.74 17.99
C GLU A 38 -6.18 -2.32 18.52
N ASN A 39 -5.89 -1.37 17.67
CA ASN A 39 -5.76 0.01 18.09
C ASN A 39 -6.86 0.92 17.57
N GLY A 40 -7.65 0.44 16.65
CA GLY A 40 -8.68 1.27 16.06
C GLY A 40 -8.17 2.24 15.03
N THR A 41 -6.90 2.11 14.66
CA THR A 41 -6.31 3.01 13.70
C THR A 41 -5.12 2.31 13.06
N PRO A 42 -4.84 2.59 11.79
CA PRO A 42 -5.57 3.50 10.93
C PRO A 42 -6.86 2.86 10.42
N HIS A 43 -7.85 3.67 10.20
CA HIS A 43 -9.11 3.18 9.67
C HIS A 43 -8.92 2.84 8.19
N PRO A 44 -9.41 1.69 7.74
CA PRO A 44 -9.18 1.31 6.33
C PRO A 44 -9.68 2.32 5.33
N LEU A 45 -10.75 3.02 5.66
CA LEU A 45 -11.29 4.01 4.75
C LEU A 45 -10.41 5.24 4.61
N GLU A 46 -9.47 5.40 5.53
CA GLU A 46 -8.57 6.54 5.48
C GLU A 46 -7.29 6.21 4.71
N LEU A 47 -7.13 4.97 4.34
CA LEU A 47 -5.95 4.56 3.61
C LEU A 47 -6.16 4.75 2.12
N ARG A 48 -5.10 5.15 1.45
CA ARG A 48 -5.13 5.32 0.01
C ARG A 48 -4.06 4.48 -0.63
N THR A 49 -4.42 3.87 -1.74
CA THR A 49 -3.49 3.02 -2.46
C THR A 49 -3.21 3.64 -3.81
N SER A 50 -1.95 3.73 -4.15
CA SER A 50 -1.54 4.20 -5.45
C SER A 50 -0.76 3.10 -6.14
N VAL A 51 -0.90 3.02 -7.44
CA VAL A 51 -0.19 2.03 -8.23
C VAL A 51 0.73 2.75 -9.18
N THR A 52 2.00 2.38 -9.16
CA THR A 52 2.97 2.95 -10.06
C THR A 52 3.52 1.85 -10.94
N LYS A 53 3.48 2.08 -12.23
CA LYS A 53 4.00 1.08 -13.12
C LYS A 53 5.49 1.22 -13.21
N ASN A 54 6.12 0.11 -13.09
CA ASN A 54 7.56 0.08 -13.16
C ASN A 54 8.01 0.22 -14.60
N GLY A 55 8.90 1.07 -14.80
CA GLY A 55 9.47 1.28 -16.08
C GLY A 55 8.72 2.31 -16.83
N LYS A 56 8.36 2.94 -16.45
CA LYS A 56 7.87 3.92 -17.01
C LYS A 56 8.08 4.30 -18.26
N ASN A 57 8.17 4.55 -18.58
CA ASN A 57 8.18 4.71 -19.41
C ASN A 57 8.45 5.01 -20.24
N ILE A 58 8.58 4.92 -20.52
CA ILE A 58 8.83 5.16 -21.11
C ILE A 58 8.94 5.03 -21.70
#